data_2c928b37a0427701811f89d2277d1a8f
#
_entry.id   2c928b37a0427701811f89d2277d1a8f
#
_cell.length_a   1.000
_cell.length_b   1.000
_cell.length_c   1.000
_cell.angle_alpha   90.00
_cell.angle_beta   90.00
_cell.angle_gamma   90.00
#
_symmetry.space_group_name_H-M   'P 1'
#
loop_
_entity.id
_entity.type
_entity.pdbx_description
1 polymer ?
#
loop_
_entity_poly.entity_id
_entity_poly.type
_entity_poly.pdbx_seq_one_letter_code
_entity_poly.pdbx_strand_id
1 'polypeptide(L)'
;LGLFTSSAYNRRPWEIPLVRQRHEHVMKQSGLASASHSGKALRHILETLPREELFQSSEDELFRTAMGVLGLQERVRSRLFLRRDKYSRFISALVYLPRERFNTDVRLRIEAMLKEALHGEYVDSSVVLGESPLAQVHLIVRPKPGEMLDVDTAELEQKLAQVLRNWQDDLREALVTRHGETEGLRIAARIGKALPAGYIEDNSTAVAANDVSQLDALTGPDDLRLSLQAVPRESGDGLRLKLYRQLDDIPLSDALPMMENMGLRVIAERPYRLSVDNAPVYVQDFEVE
;
A
#
# COMPACT_ATOMS: atom_id res chain seq x y z
N LEU A 1 41.06 16.32 2.24
CA LEU A 1 39.73 16.41 1.57
C LEU A 1 39.88 15.88 0.15
N GLY A 2 39.04 14.96 -0.25
CA GLY A 2 38.99 14.38 -1.59
C GLY A 2 37.56 14.19 -2.04
N LEU A 3 37.37 14.10 -3.36
CA LEU A 3 36.10 13.77 -3.99
C LEU A 3 36.22 12.36 -4.56
N PHE A 4 35.16 11.55 -4.38
CA PHE A 4 35.05 10.31 -5.12
C PHE A 4 34.73 10.60 -6.58
N THR A 5 35.36 9.87 -7.48
CA THR A 5 35.04 9.95 -8.91
C THR A 5 33.74 9.22 -9.22
N SER A 6 33.13 9.52 -10.36
CA SER A 6 31.93 8.85 -10.86
C SER A 6 32.04 7.33 -10.87
N SER A 7 33.28 6.80 -11.01
CA SER A 7 33.54 5.36 -10.95
C SER A 7 33.19 4.73 -9.61
N ALA A 8 33.19 5.48 -8.50
CA ALA A 8 32.77 4.97 -7.20
C ALA A 8 31.24 4.65 -7.13
N TYR A 9 30.43 5.25 -8.00
CA TYR A 9 29.00 4.96 -8.11
C TYR A 9 28.72 3.72 -8.97
N ASN A 10 29.63 3.36 -9.88
CA ASN A 10 29.43 2.25 -10.82
C ASN A 10 30.15 0.96 -10.40
N ARG A 11 31.11 1.03 -9.48
CA ARG A 11 31.83 -0.14 -8.96
C ARG A 11 31.03 -0.85 -7.87
N ARG A 12 31.37 -2.11 -7.66
CA ARG A 12 30.81 -2.89 -6.56
C ARG A 12 31.30 -2.35 -5.20
N PRO A 13 30.47 -2.38 -4.14
CA PRO A 13 30.83 -1.82 -2.83
C PRO A 13 32.19 -2.28 -2.29
N TRP A 14 32.52 -3.54 -2.46
CA TRP A 14 33.80 -4.10 -1.98
C TRP A 14 35.02 -3.70 -2.83
N GLU A 15 34.83 -3.08 -3.97
CA GLU A 15 35.91 -2.54 -4.81
C GLU A 15 36.24 -1.07 -4.47
N ILE A 16 35.39 -0.43 -3.68
CA ILE A 16 35.50 0.99 -3.34
C ILE A 16 36.24 1.14 -2.01
N PRO A 17 37.35 1.83 -1.95
CA PRO A 17 38.04 2.15 -0.70
C PRO A 17 37.05 2.79 0.29
N LEU A 18 37.21 2.56 1.59
CA LEU A 18 36.31 2.96 2.66
C LEU A 18 35.00 2.17 2.69
N VAL A 19 34.23 2.11 1.61
CA VAL A 19 32.98 1.31 1.51
C VAL A 19 33.29 -0.18 1.68
N ARG A 20 34.40 -0.66 1.14
CA ARG A 20 34.86 -2.04 1.35
C ARG A 20 35.02 -2.40 2.83
N GLN A 21 35.63 -1.51 3.61
CA GLN A 21 35.83 -1.75 5.05
C GLN A 21 34.50 -1.87 5.78
N ARG A 22 33.55 -0.99 5.48
CA ARG A 22 32.19 -1.05 6.06
C ARG A 22 31.45 -2.30 5.62
N HIS A 23 31.55 -2.67 4.35
CA HIS A 23 30.97 -3.92 3.84
C HIS A 23 31.53 -5.15 4.57
N GLU A 24 32.86 -5.24 4.72
CA GLU A 24 33.53 -6.32 5.44
C GLU A 24 33.10 -6.33 6.92
N HIS A 25 32.97 -5.17 7.55
CA HIS A 25 32.52 -5.05 8.93
C HIS A 25 31.09 -5.59 9.09
N VAL A 26 30.15 -5.18 8.26
CA VAL A 26 28.76 -5.66 8.29
C VAL A 26 28.69 -7.17 8.07
N MET A 27 29.40 -7.70 7.07
CA MET A 27 29.45 -9.14 6.81
C MET A 27 30.02 -9.94 7.99
N LYS A 28 31.08 -9.43 8.61
CA LYS A 28 31.68 -10.07 9.79
C LYS A 28 30.77 -10.01 11.01
N GLN A 29 30.18 -8.85 11.29
CA GLN A 29 29.29 -8.65 12.44
C GLN A 29 28.01 -9.48 12.34
N SER A 30 27.53 -9.73 11.11
CA SER A 30 26.33 -10.54 10.89
C SER A 30 26.48 -12.00 11.31
N GLY A 31 27.72 -12.52 11.40
CA GLY A 31 27.99 -13.92 11.67
C GLY A 31 27.55 -14.90 10.58
N LEU A 32 27.04 -14.39 9.46
CA LEU A 32 26.53 -15.21 8.36
C LEU A 32 27.68 -15.70 7.47
N ALA A 33 27.68 -17.01 7.19
CA ALA A 33 28.64 -17.58 6.24
C ALA A 33 28.41 -16.95 4.84
N SER A 34 29.44 -16.41 4.22
CA SER A 34 29.35 -15.70 2.92
C SER A 34 28.80 -16.58 1.79
N ALA A 35 28.93 -17.92 1.89
CA ALA A 35 28.42 -18.87 0.92
C ALA A 35 26.95 -19.27 1.20
N SER A 36 26.43 -18.98 2.39
CA SER A 36 25.03 -19.30 2.75
C SER A 36 24.03 -18.45 1.96
N HIS A 37 22.79 -18.90 1.92
CA HIS A 37 21.70 -18.14 1.28
C HIS A 37 21.56 -16.74 1.90
N SER A 38 21.49 -16.64 3.23
CA SER A 38 21.38 -15.37 3.95
C SER A 38 22.63 -14.49 3.79
N GLY A 39 23.83 -15.08 3.72
CA GLY A 39 25.06 -14.32 3.46
C GLY A 39 25.12 -13.72 2.05
N LYS A 40 24.63 -14.46 1.04
CA LYS A 40 24.48 -13.96 -0.34
C LYS A 40 23.41 -12.87 -0.41
N ALA A 41 22.27 -13.06 0.26
CA ALA A 41 21.20 -12.08 0.35
C ALA A 41 21.69 -10.77 1.01
N LEU A 42 22.41 -10.85 2.13
CA LEU A 42 22.99 -9.68 2.80
C LEU A 42 23.97 -8.92 1.89
N ARG A 43 24.83 -9.65 1.16
CA ARG A 43 25.74 -9.05 0.19
C ARG A 43 24.97 -8.31 -0.90
N HIS A 44 23.92 -8.91 -1.44
CA HIS A 44 23.08 -8.29 -2.46
C HIS A 44 22.37 -7.03 -1.93
N ILE A 45 21.89 -7.05 -0.69
CA ILE A 45 21.32 -5.88 -0.02
C ILE A 45 22.34 -4.74 0.01
N LEU A 46 23.57 -5.02 0.46
CA LEU A 46 24.65 -4.02 0.50
C LEU A 46 25.03 -3.48 -0.91
N GLU A 47 24.89 -4.31 -1.96
CA GLU A 47 25.07 -3.84 -3.35
C GLU A 47 23.99 -2.88 -3.83
N THR A 48 22.76 -3.11 -3.40
CA THR A 48 21.56 -2.37 -3.86
C THR A 48 21.23 -1.14 -3.00
N LEU A 49 21.84 -1.01 -1.83
CA LEU A 49 21.72 0.20 -1.00
C LEU A 49 22.21 1.44 -1.78
N PRO A 50 21.56 2.62 -1.60
CA PRO A 50 22.03 3.86 -2.16
C PRO A 50 23.49 4.13 -1.80
N ARG A 51 24.28 4.61 -2.75
CA ARG A 51 25.71 4.87 -2.53
C ARG A 51 25.93 5.89 -1.42
N GLU A 52 25.05 6.87 -1.32
CA GLU A 52 25.05 7.87 -0.27
C GLU A 52 24.97 7.22 1.12
N GLU A 53 24.16 6.18 1.27
CA GLU A 53 24.06 5.44 2.53
C GLU A 53 25.36 4.69 2.85
N LEU A 54 25.96 4.04 1.87
CA LEU A 54 27.23 3.33 2.04
C LEU A 54 28.39 4.28 2.40
N PHE A 55 28.37 5.53 1.89
CA PHE A 55 29.41 6.52 2.17
C PHE A 55 29.21 7.26 3.48
N GLN A 56 27.97 7.47 3.93
CA GLN A 56 27.68 8.40 5.00
C GLN A 56 27.24 7.75 6.30
N SER A 57 26.68 6.53 6.25
CA SER A 57 26.29 5.79 7.45
C SER A 57 27.51 5.38 8.27
N SER A 58 27.37 5.35 9.58
CA SER A 58 28.29 4.63 10.45
C SER A 58 28.19 3.13 10.20
N GLU A 59 29.16 2.35 10.74
CA GLU A 59 29.16 0.89 10.61
C GLU A 59 27.93 0.27 11.26
N ASP A 60 27.56 0.78 12.46
CA ASP A 60 26.39 0.30 13.22
C ASP A 60 25.05 0.67 12.53
N GLU A 61 24.94 1.86 11.96
CA GLU A 61 23.74 2.25 11.19
C GLU A 61 23.58 1.37 9.96
N LEU A 62 24.68 1.16 9.22
CA LEU A 62 24.67 0.32 8.04
C LEU A 62 24.32 -1.13 8.38
N PHE A 63 24.88 -1.66 9.48
CA PHE A 63 24.56 -3.00 9.96
C PHE A 63 23.08 -3.13 10.31
N ARG A 64 22.52 -2.20 11.11
CA ARG A 64 21.11 -2.21 11.50
C ARG A 64 20.19 -2.14 10.28
N THR A 65 20.49 -1.26 9.33
CA THR A 65 19.70 -1.13 8.09
C THR A 65 19.78 -2.41 7.26
N ALA A 66 20.98 -2.93 6.99
CA ALA A 66 21.15 -4.11 6.16
C ALA A 66 20.51 -5.37 6.78
N MET A 67 20.65 -5.58 8.07
CA MET A 67 19.99 -6.69 8.80
C MET A 67 18.47 -6.49 8.88
N GLY A 68 18.01 -5.25 9.04
CA GLY A 68 16.59 -4.94 9.00
C GLY A 68 15.97 -5.27 7.64
N VAL A 69 16.66 -4.93 6.55
CA VAL A 69 16.22 -5.27 5.18
C VAL A 69 16.27 -6.77 4.93
N LEU A 70 17.29 -7.47 5.43
CA LEU A 70 17.38 -8.93 5.34
C LEU A 70 16.15 -9.60 5.98
N GLY A 71 15.75 -9.13 7.16
CA GLY A 71 14.55 -9.65 7.85
C GLY A 71 13.24 -9.38 7.11
N LEU A 72 13.19 -8.38 6.21
CA LEU A 72 12.02 -8.13 5.37
C LEU A 72 11.85 -9.13 4.23
N GLN A 73 12.91 -9.81 3.80
CA GLN A 73 12.82 -10.83 2.74
C GLN A 73 12.03 -12.07 3.20
N GLU A 74 12.06 -12.38 4.50
CA GLU A 74 11.29 -13.49 5.09
C GLU A 74 9.82 -13.10 5.34
N ARG A 75 9.57 -11.81 5.63
CA ARG A 75 8.22 -11.28 5.89
C ARG A 75 8.05 -9.98 5.12
N VAL A 76 7.51 -10.08 3.92
CA VAL A 76 7.29 -8.93 3.04
C VAL A 76 6.34 -7.93 3.72
N ARG A 77 6.90 -6.86 4.26
CA ARG A 77 6.18 -5.77 4.93
C ARG A 77 6.87 -4.43 4.67
N SER A 78 6.16 -3.36 4.94
CA SER A 78 6.72 -2.01 4.84
C SER A 78 7.59 -1.69 6.05
N ARG A 79 8.69 -0.98 5.81
CA ARG A 79 9.63 -0.54 6.83
C ARG A 79 10.27 0.79 6.44
N LEU A 80 10.55 1.60 7.45
CA LEU A 80 11.24 2.88 7.31
C LEU A 80 12.57 2.83 8.08
N PHE A 81 13.65 3.20 7.40
CA PHE A 81 14.94 3.42 8.03
C PHE A 81 15.30 4.89 7.87
N LEU A 82 15.59 5.55 8.99
CA LEU A 82 15.96 6.96 9.02
C LEU A 82 17.42 7.11 9.42
N ARG A 83 18.10 8.00 8.74
CA ARG A 83 19.44 8.43 9.12
C ARG A 83 19.51 9.96 9.04
N ARG A 84 19.95 10.58 10.13
CA ARG A 84 20.26 12.00 10.15
C ARG A 84 21.68 12.24 9.62
N ASP A 85 21.85 13.22 8.75
CA ASP A 85 23.17 13.68 8.36
C ASP A 85 23.96 14.19 9.58
N LYS A 86 25.24 13.88 9.63
CA LYS A 86 26.14 14.27 10.73
C LYS A 86 26.12 15.78 11.04
N TYR A 87 25.84 16.58 10.03
CA TYR A 87 25.79 18.05 10.15
C TYR A 87 24.36 18.59 10.12
N SER A 88 23.37 17.72 10.31
CA SER A 88 21.91 18.06 10.33
C SER A 88 21.42 18.82 9.08
N ARG A 89 22.05 18.61 7.95
CA ARG A 89 21.69 19.24 6.67
C ARG A 89 20.49 18.59 6.01
N PHE A 90 20.27 17.30 6.26
CA PHE A 90 19.16 16.52 5.72
C PHE A 90 18.92 15.27 6.56
N ILE A 91 17.74 14.67 6.35
CA ILE A 91 17.38 13.36 6.84
C ILE A 91 17.24 12.44 5.63
N SER A 92 17.96 11.33 5.65
CA SER A 92 17.81 10.27 4.67
C SER A 92 16.76 9.29 5.17
N ALA A 93 15.74 9.04 4.37
CA ALA A 93 14.67 8.09 4.64
C ALA A 93 14.69 7.00 3.58
N LEU A 94 14.90 5.76 4.00
CA LEU A 94 14.90 4.60 3.14
C LEU A 94 13.65 3.78 3.44
N VAL A 95 12.70 3.78 2.50
CA VAL A 95 11.41 3.09 2.62
C VAL A 95 11.43 1.83 1.78
N TYR A 96 11.15 0.70 2.42
CA TYR A 96 10.86 -0.56 1.75
C TYR A 96 9.37 -0.85 1.86
N LEU A 97 8.77 -1.29 0.77
CA LEU A 97 7.37 -1.69 0.73
C LEU A 97 7.15 -2.81 -0.29
N PRO A 98 6.06 -3.62 -0.15
CA PRO A 98 5.73 -4.64 -1.12
C PRO A 98 5.64 -4.05 -2.53
N ARG A 99 6.33 -4.65 -3.51
CA ARG A 99 6.41 -4.14 -4.89
C ARG A 99 5.02 -4.02 -5.54
N GLU A 100 4.12 -4.92 -5.22
CA GLU A 100 2.73 -4.91 -5.71
C GLU A 100 1.91 -3.70 -5.24
N ARG A 101 2.31 -3.08 -4.12
CA ARG A 101 1.69 -1.86 -3.58
C ARG A 101 2.34 -0.58 -4.06
N PHE A 102 3.46 -0.67 -4.76
CA PHE A 102 4.20 0.50 -5.24
C PHE A 102 3.62 1.00 -6.58
N ASN A 103 3.27 2.27 -6.61
CA ASN A 103 2.98 3.03 -7.81
C ASN A 103 3.38 4.51 -7.60
N THR A 104 3.22 5.33 -8.63
CA THR A 104 3.59 6.75 -8.58
C THR A 104 2.80 7.51 -7.51
N ASP A 105 1.52 7.23 -7.35
CA ASP A 105 0.65 7.88 -6.36
C ASP A 105 1.11 7.55 -4.92
N VAL A 106 1.39 6.29 -4.63
CA VAL A 106 1.95 5.86 -3.34
C VAL A 106 3.28 6.56 -3.06
N ARG A 107 4.16 6.68 -4.06
CA ARG A 107 5.42 7.42 -3.91
C ARG A 107 5.17 8.88 -3.51
N LEU A 108 4.28 9.57 -4.22
CA LEU A 108 3.94 10.97 -3.93
C LEU A 108 3.32 11.16 -2.54
N ARG A 109 2.48 10.22 -2.10
CA ARG A 109 1.92 10.24 -0.75
C ARG A 109 2.99 10.01 0.34
N ILE A 110 3.96 9.12 0.10
CA ILE A 110 5.11 8.91 1.00
C ILE A 110 5.94 10.20 1.07
N GLU A 111 6.24 10.82 -0.07
CA GLU A 111 6.97 12.09 -0.13
C GLU A 111 6.28 13.20 0.66
N ALA A 112 4.98 13.37 0.44
CA ALA A 112 4.17 14.38 1.15
C ALA A 112 4.17 14.13 2.67
N MET A 113 3.93 12.89 3.09
CA MET A 113 3.92 12.49 4.50
C MET A 113 5.26 12.74 5.18
N LEU A 114 6.37 12.32 4.56
CA LEU A 114 7.71 12.53 5.13
C LEU A 114 8.11 14.01 5.10
N LYS A 115 7.74 14.75 4.07
CA LYS A 115 7.96 16.19 3.98
C LYS A 115 7.28 16.93 5.12
N GLU A 116 6.02 16.61 5.38
CA GLU A 116 5.25 17.22 6.47
C GLU A 116 5.82 16.83 7.85
N ALA A 117 5.98 15.54 8.09
CA ALA A 117 6.42 15.01 9.37
C ALA A 117 7.87 15.41 9.75
N LEU A 118 8.72 15.63 8.75
CA LEU A 118 10.12 16.07 8.93
C LEU A 118 10.32 17.56 8.67
N HIS A 119 9.25 18.36 8.60
CA HIS A 119 9.28 19.80 8.32
C HIS A 119 10.17 20.17 7.13
N GLY A 120 10.13 19.32 6.07
CA GLY A 120 10.99 19.46 4.91
C GLY A 120 10.61 20.63 4.03
N GLU A 121 11.57 21.47 3.67
CA GLU A 121 11.39 22.44 2.59
C GLU A 121 11.49 21.77 1.22
N TYR A 122 12.44 20.86 1.08
CA TYR A 122 12.74 20.17 -0.16
C TYR A 122 12.86 18.66 0.07
N VAL A 123 12.30 17.88 -0.86
CA VAL A 123 12.41 16.43 -0.89
C VAL A 123 12.91 16.00 -2.26
N ASP A 124 13.95 15.19 -2.27
CA ASP A 124 14.45 14.50 -3.46
C ASP A 124 14.24 13.01 -3.28
N SER A 125 13.76 12.32 -4.31
CA SER A 125 13.44 10.89 -4.23
C SER A 125 14.01 10.12 -5.39
N SER A 126 14.45 8.89 -5.10
CA SER A 126 14.85 7.90 -6.09
C SER A 126 14.22 6.55 -5.76
N VAL A 127 13.94 5.76 -6.81
CA VAL A 127 13.26 4.47 -6.68
C VAL A 127 14.07 3.39 -7.34
N VAL A 128 14.20 2.26 -6.66
CA VAL A 128 14.82 1.06 -7.19
C VAL A 128 13.78 -0.07 -7.19
N LEU A 129 13.47 -0.57 -8.38
CA LEU A 129 12.61 -1.72 -8.61
C LEU A 129 13.47 -2.84 -9.21
N GLY A 130 13.98 -3.71 -8.35
CA GLY A 130 14.80 -4.86 -8.76
C GLY A 130 13.98 -6.16 -8.85
N GLU A 131 14.66 -7.30 -8.77
CA GLU A 131 14.04 -8.64 -8.70
C GLU A 131 13.43 -8.95 -7.33
N SER A 132 13.73 -8.14 -6.31
CA SER A 132 13.18 -8.26 -4.96
C SER A 132 11.66 -8.10 -4.97
N PRO A 133 10.91 -8.82 -4.09
CA PRO A 133 9.50 -8.57 -3.85
C PRO A 133 9.22 -7.21 -3.19
N LEU A 134 10.28 -6.46 -2.84
CA LEU A 134 10.21 -5.15 -2.24
C LEU A 134 10.61 -4.07 -3.25
N ALA A 135 9.86 -2.98 -3.28
CA ALA A 135 10.28 -1.70 -3.85
C ALA A 135 11.10 -0.95 -2.79
N GLN A 136 12.17 -0.29 -3.23
CA GLN A 136 12.99 0.59 -2.41
C GLN A 136 12.79 2.04 -2.86
N VAL A 137 12.36 2.90 -1.95
CA VAL A 137 12.24 4.34 -2.16
C VAL A 137 13.21 5.04 -1.22
N HIS A 138 14.16 5.76 -1.78
CA HIS A 138 15.12 6.55 -1.03
C HIS A 138 14.75 8.03 -1.15
N LEU A 139 14.56 8.69 -0.01
CA LEU A 139 14.20 10.11 0.05
C LEU A 139 15.25 10.87 0.86
N ILE A 140 15.62 12.03 0.35
CA ILE A 140 16.44 13.02 1.05
C ILE A 140 15.57 14.21 1.39
N VAL A 141 15.23 14.34 2.67
CA VAL A 141 14.41 15.44 3.18
C VAL A 141 15.33 16.50 3.80
N ARG A 142 15.23 17.72 3.33
CA ARG A 142 15.97 18.87 3.89
C ARG A 142 15.03 19.70 4.74
N PRO A 143 15.16 19.67 6.08
CA PRO A 143 14.37 20.49 6.98
C PRO A 143 14.78 21.97 6.87
N LYS A 144 13.96 22.85 7.44
CA LYS A 144 14.30 24.26 7.55
C LYS A 144 15.56 24.45 8.39
N PRO A 145 16.44 25.37 8.00
CA PRO A 145 17.66 25.63 8.76
C PRO A 145 17.37 26.00 10.22
N GLY A 146 18.05 25.33 11.15
CA GLY A 146 17.90 25.60 12.59
C GLY A 146 16.82 24.78 13.30
N GLU A 147 16.03 24.01 12.61
CA GLU A 147 15.10 23.07 13.26
C GLU A 147 15.83 21.78 13.67
N MET A 148 15.86 21.52 14.97
CA MET A 148 16.26 20.22 15.51
C MET A 148 14.99 19.38 15.68
N LEU A 149 14.79 18.43 14.78
CA LEU A 149 13.66 17.50 14.87
C LEU A 149 14.03 16.31 15.75
N ASP A 150 13.28 16.12 16.82
CA ASP A 150 13.24 14.84 17.50
C ASP A 150 12.24 13.96 16.75
N VAL A 151 12.77 12.95 16.06
CA VAL A 151 11.98 12.13 15.13
C VAL A 151 11.73 10.78 15.76
N ASP A 152 10.49 10.51 16.12
CA ASP A 152 10.05 9.17 16.50
C ASP A 152 9.83 8.32 15.25
N THR A 153 10.78 7.40 14.99
CA THR A 153 10.70 6.47 13.86
C THR A 153 9.46 5.57 13.94
N ALA A 154 9.02 5.20 15.15
CA ALA A 154 7.84 4.34 15.32
C ALA A 154 6.56 5.07 14.93
N GLU A 155 6.42 6.37 15.28
CA GLU A 155 5.29 7.18 14.83
C GLU A 155 5.27 7.34 13.30
N LEU A 156 6.45 7.57 12.70
CA LEU A 156 6.55 7.66 11.23
C LEU A 156 6.26 6.33 10.54
N GLU A 157 6.63 5.19 11.10
CA GLU A 157 6.26 3.88 10.57
C GLU A 157 4.73 3.66 10.64
N GLN A 158 4.05 4.15 11.69
CA GLN A 158 2.59 4.11 11.76
C GLN A 158 1.94 4.99 10.70
N LYS A 159 2.43 6.22 10.51
CA LYS A 159 1.96 7.11 9.42
C LYS A 159 2.22 6.50 8.05
N LEU A 160 3.38 5.90 7.84
CA LEU A 160 3.70 5.17 6.61
C LEU A 160 2.72 4.02 6.36
N ALA A 161 2.40 3.23 7.39
CA ALA A 161 1.43 2.15 7.28
C ALA A 161 0.04 2.68 6.86
N GLN A 162 -0.40 3.82 7.39
CA GLN A 162 -1.66 4.47 6.98
C GLN A 162 -1.61 4.93 5.52
N VAL A 163 -0.52 5.59 5.09
CA VAL A 163 -0.32 6.03 3.70
C VAL A 163 -0.34 4.86 2.71
N LEU A 164 0.16 3.70 3.14
CA LEU A 164 0.23 2.48 2.34
C LEU A 164 -1.06 1.65 2.38
N ARG A 165 -2.01 2.00 3.24
CA ARG A 165 -3.34 1.37 3.21
C ARG A 165 -4.00 1.68 1.87
N ASN A 166 -4.63 0.69 1.33
CA ASN A 166 -5.41 0.82 0.12
C ASN A 166 -6.88 0.45 0.42
N TRP A 167 -7.76 0.78 -0.50
CA TRP A 167 -9.19 0.50 -0.40
C TRP A 167 -9.49 -0.98 -0.07
N GLN A 168 -8.68 -1.91 -0.57
CA GLN A 168 -8.83 -3.35 -0.28
C GLN A 168 -8.50 -3.72 1.18
N ASP A 169 -7.48 -3.06 1.76
CA ASP A 169 -7.13 -3.26 3.17
C ASP A 169 -8.25 -2.72 4.07
N ASP A 170 -8.82 -1.57 3.73
CA ASP A 170 -9.93 -0.95 4.46
C ASP A 170 -11.21 -1.77 4.32
N LEU A 171 -11.51 -2.32 3.13
CA LEU A 171 -12.64 -3.25 2.94
C LEU A 171 -12.47 -4.50 3.81
N ARG A 172 -11.26 -5.07 3.83
CA ARG A 172 -10.99 -6.26 4.66
C ARG A 172 -11.23 -5.98 6.14
N GLU A 173 -10.77 -4.83 6.65
CA GLU A 173 -11.00 -4.43 8.03
C GLU A 173 -12.50 -4.23 8.33
N ALA A 174 -13.24 -3.59 7.43
CA ALA A 174 -14.68 -3.41 7.56
C ALA A 174 -15.44 -4.75 7.60
N LEU A 175 -15.02 -5.73 6.76
CA LEU A 175 -15.60 -7.08 6.77
C LEU A 175 -15.25 -7.85 8.05
N VAL A 176 -14.01 -7.74 8.54
CA VAL A 176 -13.60 -8.35 9.82
C VAL A 176 -14.37 -7.75 10.98
N THR A 177 -14.57 -6.45 11.01
CA THR A 177 -15.38 -5.78 12.04
C THR A 177 -16.83 -6.25 12.04
N ARG A 178 -17.39 -6.52 10.85
CA ARG A 178 -18.80 -6.91 10.68
C ARG A 178 -19.07 -8.39 10.96
N HIS A 179 -18.16 -9.27 10.53
CA HIS A 179 -18.37 -10.73 10.53
C HIS A 179 -17.44 -11.51 11.48
N GLY A 180 -16.51 -10.81 12.15
CA GLY A 180 -15.42 -11.43 12.88
C GLY A 180 -14.22 -11.81 12.00
N GLU A 181 -13.10 -12.15 12.63
CA GLU A 181 -11.81 -12.30 11.94
C GLU A 181 -11.86 -13.41 10.86
N THR A 182 -12.27 -14.62 11.25
CA THR A 182 -12.23 -15.77 10.33
C THR A 182 -13.16 -15.58 9.13
N GLU A 183 -14.39 -15.17 9.35
CA GLU A 183 -15.39 -15.04 8.31
C GLU A 183 -15.14 -13.79 7.46
N GLY A 184 -14.79 -12.66 8.08
CA GLY A 184 -14.44 -11.43 7.37
C GLY A 184 -13.26 -11.61 6.43
N LEU A 185 -12.20 -12.34 6.85
CA LEU A 185 -11.05 -12.65 6.00
C LEU A 185 -11.43 -13.58 4.84
N ARG A 186 -12.29 -14.60 5.07
CA ARG A 186 -12.79 -15.50 4.04
C ARG A 186 -13.55 -14.74 2.95
N ILE A 187 -14.50 -13.90 3.36
CA ILE A 187 -15.31 -13.09 2.45
C ILE A 187 -14.43 -12.11 1.64
N ALA A 188 -13.51 -11.41 2.31
CA ALA A 188 -12.60 -10.48 1.66
C ALA A 188 -11.70 -11.17 0.61
N ALA A 189 -11.19 -12.36 0.92
CA ALA A 189 -10.36 -13.13 0.00
C ALA A 189 -11.15 -13.63 -1.23
N ARG A 190 -12.42 -14.03 -1.03
CA ARG A 190 -13.29 -14.56 -2.07
C ARG A 190 -13.80 -13.48 -3.03
N ILE A 191 -14.30 -12.38 -2.51
CA ILE A 191 -15.05 -11.38 -3.29
C ILE A 191 -14.28 -10.07 -3.45
N GLY A 192 -13.49 -9.66 -2.47
CA GLY A 192 -12.85 -8.34 -2.46
C GLY A 192 -12.02 -8.06 -3.72
N LYS A 193 -11.30 -9.06 -4.25
CA LYS A 193 -10.48 -8.93 -5.47
C LYS A 193 -11.30 -8.92 -6.77
N ALA A 194 -12.56 -9.35 -6.72
CA ALA A 194 -13.43 -9.40 -7.88
C ALA A 194 -14.11 -8.06 -8.19
N LEU A 195 -14.02 -7.09 -7.28
CA LEU A 195 -14.64 -5.77 -7.44
C LEU A 195 -13.91 -4.96 -8.51
N PRO A 196 -14.61 -4.47 -9.55
CA PRO A 196 -13.99 -3.71 -10.63
C PRO A 196 -13.59 -2.29 -10.19
N ALA A 197 -12.64 -1.68 -10.91
CA ALA A 197 -12.13 -0.35 -10.59
C ALA A 197 -13.24 0.71 -10.47
N GLY A 198 -14.20 0.74 -11.41
CA GLY A 198 -15.32 1.67 -11.35
C GLY A 198 -16.18 1.51 -10.11
N TYR A 199 -16.36 0.27 -9.60
CA TYR A 199 -17.06 0.05 -8.34
C TYR A 199 -16.28 0.64 -7.15
N ILE A 200 -14.95 0.47 -7.15
CA ILE A 200 -14.05 0.96 -6.09
C ILE A 200 -14.04 2.50 -6.05
N GLU A 201 -14.09 3.14 -7.22
CA GLU A 201 -14.15 4.60 -7.33
C GLU A 201 -15.47 5.18 -6.83
N ASP A 202 -16.60 4.48 -7.10
CA ASP A 202 -17.94 4.96 -6.79
C ASP A 202 -18.41 4.65 -5.37
N ASN A 203 -17.76 3.70 -4.66
CA ASN A 203 -18.26 3.21 -3.39
C ASN A 203 -17.20 3.28 -2.27
N SER A 204 -17.61 3.77 -1.09
CA SER A 204 -16.80 3.68 0.12
C SER A 204 -16.68 2.23 0.60
N THR A 205 -15.65 1.94 1.39
CA THR A 205 -15.45 0.60 1.96
C THR A 205 -16.55 0.16 2.90
N ALA A 206 -17.24 1.09 3.56
CA ALA A 206 -18.40 0.81 4.41
C ALA A 206 -19.60 0.31 3.58
N VAL A 207 -19.87 0.95 2.44
CA VAL A 207 -20.90 0.53 1.47
C VAL A 207 -20.51 -0.83 0.88
N ALA A 208 -19.26 -0.96 0.45
CA ALA A 208 -18.74 -2.19 -0.15
C ALA A 208 -18.80 -3.39 0.82
N ALA A 209 -18.55 -3.19 2.11
CA ALA A 209 -18.67 -4.27 3.11
C ALA A 209 -20.11 -4.79 3.22
N ASN A 210 -21.12 -3.91 3.05
CA ASN A 210 -22.51 -4.35 2.97
C ASN A 210 -22.78 -5.12 1.68
N ASP A 211 -22.36 -4.57 0.54
CA ASP A 211 -22.61 -5.18 -0.77
C ASP A 211 -21.94 -6.55 -0.89
N VAL A 212 -20.67 -6.65 -0.44
CA VAL A 212 -19.92 -7.91 -0.42
C VAL A 212 -20.59 -8.94 0.50
N SER A 213 -21.19 -8.51 1.62
CA SER A 213 -21.97 -9.41 2.49
C SER A 213 -23.22 -9.93 1.79
N GLN A 214 -23.92 -9.10 1.00
CA GLN A 214 -25.08 -9.54 0.20
C GLN A 214 -24.65 -10.52 -0.91
N LEU A 215 -23.53 -10.24 -1.57
CA LEU A 215 -22.95 -11.10 -2.60
C LEU A 215 -22.52 -12.48 -2.04
N ASP A 216 -21.91 -12.50 -0.86
CA ASP A 216 -21.49 -13.73 -0.19
C ASP A 216 -22.68 -14.60 0.24
N ALA A 217 -23.80 -13.97 0.55
CA ALA A 217 -25.02 -14.64 1.00
C ALA A 217 -25.91 -15.14 -0.15
N LEU A 218 -25.57 -14.89 -1.42
CA LEU A 218 -26.27 -15.46 -2.57
C LEU A 218 -26.13 -16.98 -2.59
N THR A 219 -27.25 -17.68 -2.69
CA THR A 219 -27.32 -19.15 -2.64
C THR A 219 -27.39 -19.81 -4.01
N GLY A 220 -27.67 -19.06 -5.06
CA GLY A 220 -27.74 -19.55 -6.43
C GLY A 220 -28.31 -18.56 -7.43
N PRO A 221 -28.51 -19.00 -8.69
CA PRO A 221 -28.94 -18.13 -9.79
C PRO A 221 -30.32 -17.48 -9.60
N ASP A 222 -31.21 -18.19 -8.92
CA ASP A 222 -32.58 -17.75 -8.68
C ASP A 222 -32.70 -16.85 -7.42
N ASP A 223 -31.59 -16.72 -6.66
CA ASP A 223 -31.57 -15.85 -5.48
C ASP A 223 -31.37 -14.40 -5.90
N LEU A 224 -32.31 -13.53 -5.49
CA LEU A 224 -32.24 -12.09 -5.66
C LEU A 224 -32.17 -11.43 -4.30
N ARG A 225 -31.10 -10.69 -4.05
CA ARG A 225 -30.96 -9.91 -2.84
C ARG A 225 -31.09 -8.43 -3.13
N LEU A 226 -31.59 -7.71 -2.11
CA LEU A 226 -31.79 -6.27 -2.20
C LEU A 226 -31.17 -5.59 -1.00
N SER A 227 -30.72 -4.36 -1.21
CA SER A 227 -30.22 -3.47 -0.16
C SER A 227 -30.69 -2.05 -0.45
N LEU A 228 -31.34 -1.43 0.53
CA LEU A 228 -31.73 -0.01 0.46
C LEU A 228 -30.88 0.77 1.46
N GLN A 229 -30.24 1.82 1.00
CA GLN A 229 -29.33 2.64 1.79
C GLN A 229 -29.65 4.12 1.63
N ALA A 230 -29.64 4.87 2.73
CA ALA A 230 -29.65 6.33 2.68
C ALA A 230 -28.24 6.83 2.34
N VAL A 231 -28.13 7.76 1.41
CA VAL A 231 -26.87 8.39 1.00
C VAL A 231 -27.01 9.90 1.16
N PRO A 232 -26.08 10.56 1.88
CA PRO A 232 -26.08 12.01 1.99
C PRO A 232 -25.97 12.68 0.61
N ARG A 233 -26.80 13.69 0.33
CA ARG A 233 -26.74 14.55 -0.84
C ARG A 233 -26.68 16.01 -0.41
N GLU A 234 -26.24 16.88 -1.33
CA GLU A 234 -26.25 18.33 -1.09
C GLU A 234 -27.66 18.90 -0.85
N SER A 235 -28.70 18.24 -1.39
CA SER A 235 -30.11 18.65 -1.31
C SER A 235 -30.94 17.84 -0.32
N GLY A 236 -30.36 17.01 0.53
CA GLY A 236 -31.05 16.12 1.47
C GLY A 236 -30.62 14.67 1.35
N ASP A 237 -31.28 13.75 2.04
CA ASP A 237 -30.97 12.32 1.96
C ASP A 237 -31.50 11.72 0.65
N GLY A 238 -30.59 11.15 -0.14
CA GLY A 238 -30.93 10.30 -1.27
C GLY A 238 -31.04 8.84 -0.88
N LEU A 239 -31.74 8.05 -1.68
CA LEU A 239 -31.82 6.61 -1.48
C LEU A 239 -31.11 5.89 -2.63
N ARG A 240 -30.40 4.81 -2.27
CA ARG A 240 -29.80 3.87 -3.24
C ARG A 240 -30.38 2.49 -3.00
N LEU A 241 -31.03 1.95 -4.01
CA LEU A 241 -31.52 0.58 -4.03
C LEU A 241 -30.56 -0.27 -4.86
N LYS A 242 -29.99 -1.31 -4.26
CA LYS A 242 -29.09 -2.21 -4.96
C LYS A 242 -29.70 -3.60 -5.08
N LEU A 243 -29.57 -4.19 -6.27
CA LEU A 243 -29.97 -5.55 -6.59
C LEU A 243 -28.71 -6.39 -6.81
N TYR A 244 -28.68 -7.59 -6.24
CA TYR A 244 -27.57 -8.54 -6.35
C TYR A 244 -28.08 -9.87 -6.89
N ARG A 245 -27.52 -10.35 -8.02
CA ARG A 245 -27.93 -11.60 -8.67
C ARG A 245 -26.74 -12.29 -9.33
N GLN A 246 -26.82 -13.63 -9.42
CA GLN A 246 -25.86 -14.44 -10.16
C GLN A 246 -26.37 -14.72 -11.59
N LEU A 247 -25.43 -14.99 -12.50
CA LEU A 247 -25.56 -15.38 -13.89
C LEU A 247 -26.06 -14.28 -14.82
N ASP A 248 -27.23 -13.69 -14.57
CA ASP A 248 -27.87 -12.69 -15.42
C ASP A 248 -28.22 -11.43 -14.63
N ASP A 249 -28.15 -10.28 -15.26
CA ASP A 249 -28.70 -9.02 -14.75
C ASP A 249 -30.23 -8.98 -14.92
N ILE A 250 -30.88 -8.06 -14.23
CA ILE A 250 -32.32 -7.82 -14.37
C ILE A 250 -32.47 -6.75 -15.47
N PRO A 251 -33.18 -7.04 -16.58
CA PRO A 251 -33.44 -6.03 -17.60
C PRO A 251 -34.11 -4.78 -17.00
N LEU A 252 -33.71 -3.60 -17.41
CA LEU A 252 -34.30 -2.35 -16.94
C LEU A 252 -35.80 -2.29 -17.23
N SER A 253 -36.25 -2.87 -18.35
CA SER A 253 -37.67 -2.99 -18.68
C SER A 253 -38.49 -3.73 -17.64
N ASP A 254 -37.87 -4.59 -16.86
CA ASP A 254 -38.52 -5.37 -15.80
C ASP A 254 -38.35 -4.70 -14.43
N ALA A 255 -37.15 -4.16 -14.16
CA ALA A 255 -36.83 -3.51 -12.89
C ALA A 255 -37.56 -2.18 -12.68
N LEU A 256 -37.62 -1.32 -13.70
CA LEU A 256 -38.20 0.02 -13.58
C LEU A 256 -39.70 0.00 -13.21
N PRO A 257 -40.59 -0.79 -13.89
CA PRO A 257 -41.99 -0.87 -13.51
C PRO A 257 -42.21 -1.39 -12.08
N MET A 258 -41.36 -2.30 -11.60
CA MET A 258 -41.44 -2.78 -10.22
C MET A 258 -41.13 -1.68 -9.22
N MET A 259 -40.11 -0.88 -9.47
CA MET A 259 -39.72 0.24 -8.60
C MET A 259 -40.77 1.35 -8.62
N GLU A 260 -41.30 1.70 -9.79
CA GLU A 260 -42.37 2.69 -9.94
C GLU A 260 -43.65 2.26 -9.21
N ASN A 261 -44.01 0.97 -9.28
CA ASN A 261 -45.15 0.42 -8.52
C ASN A 261 -44.95 0.47 -7.00
N MET A 262 -43.70 0.48 -6.54
CA MET A 262 -43.37 0.70 -5.13
C MET A 262 -43.32 2.19 -4.75
N GLY A 263 -43.58 3.09 -5.69
CA GLY A 263 -43.51 4.53 -5.47
C GLY A 263 -42.10 5.11 -5.51
N LEU A 264 -41.15 4.35 -6.03
CA LEU A 264 -39.75 4.79 -6.18
C LEU A 264 -39.54 5.38 -7.58
N ARG A 265 -39.03 6.59 -7.65
CA ARG A 265 -38.64 7.22 -8.90
C ARG A 265 -37.14 6.97 -9.13
N VAL A 266 -36.81 6.25 -10.19
CA VAL A 266 -35.42 5.96 -10.55
C VAL A 266 -34.82 7.19 -11.27
N ILE A 267 -33.67 7.67 -10.76
CA ILE A 267 -32.94 8.81 -11.29
C ILE A 267 -31.78 8.34 -12.17
N ALA A 268 -31.03 7.34 -11.70
CA ALA A 268 -29.87 6.79 -12.40
C ALA A 268 -29.65 5.31 -12.03
N GLU A 269 -28.97 4.59 -12.93
CA GLU A 269 -28.49 3.23 -12.68
C GLU A 269 -26.99 3.16 -12.93
N ARG A 270 -26.30 2.38 -12.09
CA ARG A 270 -24.89 2.00 -12.26
C ARG A 270 -24.78 0.48 -12.16
N PRO A 271 -24.65 -0.22 -13.30
CA PRO A 271 -24.47 -1.67 -13.30
C PRO A 271 -23.00 -2.02 -13.09
N TYR A 272 -22.72 -3.01 -12.25
CA TYR A 272 -21.40 -3.60 -12.06
C TYR A 272 -21.47 -5.10 -12.27
N ARG A 273 -20.51 -5.60 -13.06
CA ARG A 273 -20.33 -7.02 -13.30
C ARG A 273 -19.04 -7.49 -12.64
N LEU A 274 -19.15 -8.53 -11.83
CA LEU A 274 -18.06 -9.19 -11.14
C LEU A 274 -17.91 -10.63 -11.64
N SER A 275 -16.76 -11.25 -11.38
CA SER A 275 -16.56 -12.69 -11.51
C SER A 275 -16.18 -13.27 -10.15
N VAL A 276 -17.07 -14.01 -9.52
CA VAL A 276 -16.86 -14.66 -8.23
C VAL A 276 -16.92 -16.16 -8.44
N ASP A 277 -15.86 -16.88 -8.06
CA ASP A 277 -15.73 -18.32 -8.25
C ASP A 277 -15.98 -18.76 -9.72
N ASN A 278 -15.50 -17.97 -10.69
CA ASN A 278 -15.71 -18.12 -12.13
C ASN A 278 -17.18 -17.98 -12.62
N ALA A 279 -18.09 -17.57 -11.77
CA ALA A 279 -19.47 -17.24 -12.14
C ALA A 279 -19.65 -15.72 -12.25
N PRO A 280 -20.37 -15.21 -13.26
CA PRO A 280 -20.72 -13.81 -13.31
C PRO A 280 -21.74 -13.46 -12.22
N VAL A 281 -21.51 -12.33 -11.57
CA VAL A 281 -22.38 -11.77 -10.54
C VAL A 281 -22.61 -10.30 -10.86
N TYR A 282 -23.83 -9.84 -10.68
CA TYR A 282 -24.26 -8.50 -11.03
C TYR A 282 -24.69 -7.73 -9.79
N VAL A 283 -24.29 -6.47 -9.74
CA VAL A 283 -24.76 -5.47 -8.79
C VAL A 283 -25.36 -4.33 -9.61
N GLN A 284 -26.67 -4.17 -9.52
CA GLN A 284 -27.37 -3.05 -10.15
C GLN A 284 -27.69 -2.02 -9.07
N ASP A 285 -27.12 -0.83 -9.18
CA ASP A 285 -27.20 0.22 -8.18
C ASP A 285 -28.06 1.35 -8.71
N PHE A 286 -29.25 1.47 -8.17
CA PHE A 286 -30.25 2.47 -8.57
C PHE A 286 -30.26 3.62 -7.57
N GLU A 287 -30.12 4.80 -8.09
CA GLU A 287 -30.38 6.03 -7.38
C GLU A 287 -31.87 6.34 -7.48
N VAL A 288 -32.57 6.42 -6.33
CA VAL A 288 -34.03 6.53 -6.27
C VAL A 288 -34.49 7.67 -5.34
N GLU A 289 -35.68 8.18 -5.62
CA GLU A 289 -36.40 9.17 -4.84
C GLU A 289 -37.79 8.66 -4.44
#